data_12e2870024381173591aebe37ee78156
#
_entry.id   12e2870024381173591aebe37ee78156
#
_cell.length_a   1.000
_cell.length_b   1.000
_cell.length_c   1.000
_cell.angle_alpha   90.00
_cell.angle_beta   90.00
_cell.angle_gamma   90.00
#
_symmetry.space_group_name_H-M   'P 1'
#
loop_
_entity.id
_entity.type
_entity.pdbx_description
1 polymer ?
#
loop_
_entity_poly.entity_id
_entity_poly.type
_entity_poly.pdbx_seq_one_letter_code
_entity_poly.pdbx_strand_id
1 'polypeptide(L)'
;MSLELDIKLKRGAFELSAKLHAPAGLTVIFGPSGSGKTTLLRAVAGLNLPDQGTIYIDGLDMSVAPPYLRSVGYVFQDARLLPHLDIAGNLDFPKKMGRNVSVEARSEVVELLELGPLLGRSVKDLSGGEAQRVSLGRALLSAPKCLCMDEPLSALDHGLRQRILPFLERMRDQTRIPIVYVTHDASEMARLADHIVLMQNGQTVMSGLASEILSNPAAVPILGVRAAGAVISVKTLGLDAETGLTAVAFSGGQLLLPDTSHIVGRDIRLRIAAQDIVLAKERPRALSALNVLKGIITGFHRGQNSGVMVQFKVGDTVFLARITAYSAKKMGLVLNQKIFAIVKASAFDPAGIGT
;
A
#
# COMPACT_ATOMS: atom_id res chain seq x y z
N MET A 1 -8.79 -15.44 8.16
CA MET A 1 -9.77 -15.01 7.12
C MET A 1 -9.03 -14.69 5.84
N SER A 2 -9.58 -15.03 4.67
CA SER A 2 -9.00 -14.74 3.36
C SER A 2 -10.09 -14.33 2.37
N LEU A 3 -9.69 -13.63 1.33
CA LEU A 3 -10.46 -13.43 0.11
C LEU A 3 -9.73 -14.16 -1.01
N GLU A 4 -10.42 -15.04 -1.70
CA GLU A 4 -9.89 -15.76 -2.86
C GLU A 4 -10.87 -15.62 -4.01
N LEU A 5 -10.34 -15.34 -5.19
CA LEU A 5 -11.15 -15.32 -6.39
C LEU A 5 -10.34 -15.75 -7.62
N ASP A 6 -11.07 -16.37 -8.55
CA ASP A 6 -10.60 -16.65 -9.90
C ASP A 6 -11.83 -16.47 -10.81
N ILE A 7 -11.92 -15.32 -11.48
CA ILE A 7 -13.14 -14.88 -12.16
C ILE A 7 -12.86 -14.35 -13.56
N LYS A 8 -13.87 -14.54 -14.43
CA LYS A 8 -14.00 -13.81 -15.69
C LYS A 8 -15.28 -13.00 -15.70
N LEU A 9 -15.20 -11.77 -16.19
CA LEU A 9 -16.31 -10.85 -16.24
C LEU A 9 -16.20 -9.96 -17.47
N LYS A 10 -17.23 -9.95 -18.31
CA LYS A 10 -17.28 -9.15 -19.53
C LYS A 10 -18.26 -7.99 -19.39
N ARG A 11 -17.84 -6.80 -19.80
CA ARG A 11 -18.66 -5.58 -19.81
C ARG A 11 -18.41 -4.82 -21.11
N GLY A 12 -19.34 -4.99 -22.06
CA GLY A 12 -19.16 -4.45 -23.41
C GLY A 12 -17.91 -5.02 -24.07
N ALA A 13 -16.98 -4.16 -24.47
CA ALA A 13 -15.68 -4.54 -25.05
C ALA A 13 -14.60 -4.87 -24.01
N PHE A 14 -14.83 -4.58 -22.72
CA PHE A 14 -13.88 -4.83 -21.66
C PHE A 14 -14.07 -6.23 -21.06
N GLU A 15 -12.98 -6.97 -20.93
CA GLU A 15 -12.94 -8.27 -20.27
C GLU A 15 -11.99 -8.25 -19.09
N LEU A 16 -12.49 -8.64 -17.92
CA LEU A 16 -11.70 -8.88 -16.71
C LEU A 16 -11.47 -10.38 -16.56
N SER A 17 -10.20 -10.78 -16.46
CA SER A 17 -9.79 -12.13 -16.08
C SER A 17 -8.80 -11.99 -14.92
N ALA A 18 -9.27 -12.19 -13.70
CA ALA A 18 -8.53 -11.86 -12.51
C ALA A 18 -8.46 -13.02 -11.54
N LYS A 19 -7.25 -13.29 -11.05
CA LYS A 19 -6.99 -14.20 -9.94
C LYS A 19 -6.37 -13.41 -8.79
N LEU A 20 -6.96 -13.53 -7.62
CA LEU A 20 -6.55 -12.84 -6.40
C LEU A 20 -6.59 -13.79 -5.23
N HIS A 21 -5.52 -13.79 -4.44
CA HIS A 21 -5.51 -14.30 -3.08
C HIS A 21 -5.09 -13.16 -2.16
N ALA A 22 -6.01 -12.74 -1.29
CA ALA A 22 -5.77 -11.70 -0.29
C ALA A 22 -5.94 -12.33 1.10
N PRO A 23 -4.85 -12.63 1.80
CA PRO A 23 -4.90 -13.10 3.19
C PRO A 23 -5.37 -11.97 4.13
N ALA A 24 -5.50 -12.28 5.41
CA ALA A 24 -5.64 -11.24 6.43
C ALA A 24 -4.47 -10.24 6.32
N GLY A 25 -4.77 -8.96 6.51
CA GLY A 25 -3.85 -7.87 6.24
C GLY A 25 -4.27 -7.05 5.01
N LEU A 26 -3.37 -6.24 4.47
CA LEU A 26 -3.69 -5.28 3.42
C LEU A 26 -3.06 -5.68 2.07
N THR A 27 -3.92 -6.01 1.12
CA THR A 27 -3.56 -6.30 -0.27
C THR A 27 -3.85 -5.09 -1.14
N VAL A 28 -2.82 -4.50 -1.73
CA VAL A 28 -2.96 -3.39 -2.68
C VAL A 28 -3.14 -3.92 -4.09
N ILE A 29 -4.18 -3.46 -4.77
CA ILE A 29 -4.34 -3.64 -6.22
C ILE A 29 -3.82 -2.39 -6.92
N PHE A 30 -2.82 -2.56 -7.76
CA PHE A 30 -2.14 -1.48 -8.47
C PHE A 30 -2.12 -1.73 -9.98
N GLY A 31 -2.20 -0.66 -10.77
CA GLY A 31 -2.14 -0.72 -12.23
C GLY A 31 -2.64 0.56 -12.88
N PRO A 32 -2.45 0.71 -14.21
CA PRO A 32 -2.91 1.88 -14.96
C PRO A 32 -4.42 2.12 -14.83
N SER A 33 -4.86 3.34 -15.12
CA SER A 33 -6.28 3.64 -15.25
C SER A 33 -6.91 2.73 -16.32
N GLY A 34 -8.12 2.24 -16.09
CA GLY A 34 -8.79 1.31 -16.98
C GLY A 34 -8.33 -0.15 -16.91
N SER A 35 -7.37 -0.50 -16.03
CA SER A 35 -6.91 -1.91 -15.89
C SER A 35 -7.92 -2.85 -15.21
N GLY A 36 -9.05 -2.34 -14.70
CA GLY A 36 -10.13 -3.18 -14.14
C GLY A 36 -10.17 -3.24 -12.62
N LYS A 37 -9.37 -2.47 -11.90
CA LYS A 37 -9.28 -2.48 -10.42
C LYS A 37 -10.63 -2.27 -9.74
N THR A 38 -11.33 -1.19 -10.08
CA THR A 38 -12.68 -0.90 -9.58
C THR A 38 -13.69 -2.00 -9.96
N THR A 39 -13.58 -2.57 -11.17
CA THR A 39 -14.45 -3.67 -11.61
C THR A 39 -14.24 -4.92 -10.76
N LEU A 40 -12.98 -5.22 -10.43
CA LEU A 40 -12.60 -6.32 -9.54
C LEU A 40 -13.17 -6.11 -8.11
N LEU A 41 -12.98 -4.92 -7.52
CA LEU A 41 -13.57 -4.61 -6.22
C LEU A 41 -15.10 -4.72 -6.21
N ARG A 42 -15.75 -4.24 -7.27
CA ARG A 42 -17.22 -4.38 -7.42
C ARG A 42 -17.66 -5.83 -7.54
N ALA A 43 -16.85 -6.69 -8.16
CA ALA A 43 -17.13 -8.12 -8.22
C ALA A 43 -17.02 -8.75 -6.81
N VAL A 44 -16.00 -8.42 -6.03
CA VAL A 44 -15.86 -8.86 -4.62
C VAL A 44 -17.08 -8.44 -3.80
N ALA A 45 -17.54 -7.20 -3.96
CA ALA A 45 -18.69 -6.67 -3.22
C ALA A 45 -20.06 -7.21 -3.72
N GLY A 46 -20.10 -7.99 -4.82
CA GLY A 46 -21.34 -8.50 -5.39
C GLY A 46 -22.14 -7.47 -6.19
N LEU A 47 -21.55 -6.31 -6.46
CA LEU A 47 -22.16 -5.25 -7.29
C LEU A 47 -22.08 -5.59 -8.78
N ASN A 48 -21.14 -6.43 -9.16
CA ASN A 48 -21.01 -7.06 -10.46
C ASN A 48 -20.87 -8.56 -10.25
N LEU A 49 -21.76 -9.36 -10.83
CA LEU A 49 -21.61 -10.81 -10.79
C LEU A 49 -20.61 -11.25 -11.87
N PRO A 50 -19.68 -12.19 -11.55
CA PRO A 50 -18.80 -12.77 -12.55
C PRO A 50 -19.62 -13.61 -13.56
N ASP A 51 -19.16 -13.65 -14.82
CA ASP A 51 -19.75 -14.53 -15.82
C ASP A 51 -19.27 -15.96 -15.65
N GLN A 52 -18.04 -16.15 -15.13
CA GLN A 52 -17.42 -17.43 -14.82
C GLN A 52 -16.49 -17.31 -13.59
N GLY A 53 -16.31 -18.43 -12.92
CA GLY A 53 -15.37 -18.53 -11.82
C GLY A 53 -16.00 -18.39 -10.45
N THR A 54 -15.17 -18.23 -9.43
CA THR A 54 -15.59 -18.29 -8.02
C THR A 54 -15.00 -17.14 -7.19
N ILE A 55 -15.74 -16.75 -6.15
CA ILE A 55 -15.33 -15.78 -5.13
C ILE A 55 -15.59 -16.40 -3.76
N TYR A 56 -14.54 -16.59 -2.98
CA TYR A 56 -14.62 -17.06 -1.59
C TYR A 56 -14.24 -15.95 -0.62
N ILE A 57 -15.07 -15.71 0.37
CA ILE A 57 -14.79 -14.80 1.49
C ILE A 57 -14.84 -15.64 2.77
N ASP A 58 -13.72 -15.73 3.48
CA ASP A 58 -13.60 -16.53 4.71
C ASP A 58 -14.03 -18.01 4.48
N GLY A 59 -13.65 -18.59 3.34
CA GLY A 59 -13.97 -19.96 2.94
C GLY A 59 -15.40 -20.19 2.46
N LEU A 60 -16.25 -19.15 2.48
CA LEU A 60 -17.64 -19.24 2.01
C LEU A 60 -17.76 -18.80 0.55
N ASP A 61 -18.42 -19.60 -0.28
CA ASP A 61 -18.68 -19.23 -1.67
C ASP A 61 -19.70 -18.10 -1.75
N MET A 62 -19.23 -16.98 -2.29
CA MET A 62 -20.00 -15.75 -2.48
C MET A 62 -20.22 -15.41 -3.95
N SER A 63 -19.89 -16.31 -4.88
CA SER A 63 -19.88 -16.07 -6.33
C SER A 63 -21.16 -15.46 -6.86
N VAL A 64 -22.31 -15.97 -6.40
CA VAL A 64 -23.65 -15.51 -6.80
C VAL A 64 -24.42 -14.80 -5.68
N ALA A 65 -23.81 -14.67 -4.49
CA ALA A 65 -24.46 -14.04 -3.35
C ALA A 65 -24.68 -12.53 -3.60
N PRO A 66 -25.85 -11.97 -3.23
CA PRO A 66 -26.09 -10.55 -3.33
C PRO A 66 -25.24 -9.76 -2.34
N PRO A 67 -25.00 -8.43 -2.57
CA PRO A 67 -24.09 -7.62 -1.76
C PRO A 67 -24.36 -7.66 -0.24
N TYR A 68 -25.62 -7.63 0.17
CA TYR A 68 -26.01 -7.59 1.59
C TYR A 68 -25.67 -8.87 2.37
N LEU A 69 -25.45 -10.01 1.70
CA LEU A 69 -25.06 -11.27 2.32
C LEU A 69 -23.54 -11.44 2.41
N ARG A 70 -22.75 -10.68 1.64
CA ARG A 70 -21.28 -10.86 1.55
C ARG A 70 -20.52 -10.31 2.75
N SER A 71 -21.15 -9.49 3.59
CA SER A 71 -20.47 -8.81 4.71
C SER A 71 -19.19 -8.05 4.29
N VAL A 72 -19.22 -7.42 3.13
CA VAL A 72 -18.13 -6.58 2.61
C VAL A 72 -18.39 -5.13 2.95
N GLY A 73 -17.44 -4.48 3.61
CA GLY A 73 -17.38 -3.02 3.72
C GLY A 73 -16.82 -2.45 2.42
N TYR A 74 -17.42 -1.40 1.89
CA TYR A 74 -16.95 -0.81 0.64
C TYR A 74 -16.84 0.72 0.77
N VAL A 75 -15.64 1.23 0.51
CA VAL A 75 -15.37 2.65 0.32
C VAL A 75 -15.27 2.91 -1.17
N PHE A 76 -16.22 3.65 -1.71
CA PHE A 76 -16.24 4.02 -3.12
C PHE A 76 -15.32 5.21 -3.39
N GLN A 77 -14.85 5.33 -4.61
CA GLN A 77 -14.12 6.52 -5.07
C GLN A 77 -15.00 7.78 -4.96
N ASP A 78 -16.28 7.68 -5.34
CA ASP A 78 -17.31 8.68 -5.01
C ASP A 78 -17.95 8.30 -3.67
N ALA A 79 -18.08 9.19 -2.73
CA ALA A 79 -18.46 8.92 -1.35
C ALA A 79 -19.77 8.14 -1.14
N ARG A 80 -20.73 8.23 -2.07
CA ARG A 80 -22.03 7.52 -2.07
C ARG A 80 -22.73 7.51 -0.72
N LEU A 81 -22.86 8.69 -0.11
CA LEU A 81 -23.57 8.87 1.14
C LEU A 81 -25.07 8.70 0.93
N LEU A 82 -25.79 8.36 2.01
CA LEU A 82 -27.23 8.23 2.02
C LEU A 82 -27.86 9.64 2.12
N PRO A 83 -28.48 10.16 1.04
CA PRO A 83 -28.84 11.57 0.96
C PRO A 83 -30.04 11.97 1.85
N HIS A 84 -30.78 10.98 2.34
CA HIS A 84 -31.94 11.16 3.23
C HIS A 84 -31.54 11.15 4.72
N LEU A 85 -30.27 10.94 5.02
CA LEU A 85 -29.71 10.98 6.38
C LEU A 85 -28.73 12.16 6.49
N ASP A 86 -28.62 12.72 7.69
CA ASP A 86 -27.50 13.59 8.07
C ASP A 86 -26.19 12.78 8.23
N ILE A 87 -25.13 13.44 8.62
CA ILE A 87 -23.82 12.77 8.76
C ILE A 87 -23.83 11.78 9.93
N ALA A 88 -24.44 12.13 11.06
CA ALA A 88 -24.59 11.22 12.19
C ALA A 88 -25.37 9.95 11.78
N GLY A 89 -26.49 10.14 11.06
CA GLY A 89 -27.29 9.03 10.54
C GLY A 89 -26.55 8.14 9.54
N ASN A 90 -25.67 8.70 8.69
CA ASN A 90 -24.80 7.94 7.81
C ASN A 90 -23.81 7.08 8.60
N LEU A 91 -23.17 7.61 9.64
CA LEU A 91 -22.25 6.87 10.50
C LEU A 91 -22.95 5.80 11.34
N ASP A 92 -24.18 6.08 11.79
CA ASP A 92 -24.98 5.16 12.59
C ASP A 92 -25.76 4.13 11.75
N PHE A 93 -25.73 4.25 10.43
CA PHE A 93 -26.42 3.34 9.51
C PHE A 93 -26.00 1.87 9.71
N PRO A 94 -24.71 1.50 9.86
CA PRO A 94 -24.32 0.13 10.14
C PRO A 94 -24.98 -0.43 11.41
N LYS A 95 -25.06 0.35 12.47
CA LYS A 95 -25.75 -0.04 13.72
C LYS A 95 -27.25 -0.28 13.49
N LYS A 96 -27.92 0.57 12.71
CA LYS A 96 -29.34 0.40 12.33
C LYS A 96 -29.56 -0.86 11.51
N MET A 97 -28.55 -1.32 10.78
CA MET A 97 -28.55 -2.58 10.01
C MET A 97 -28.09 -3.80 10.86
N GLY A 98 -28.09 -3.68 12.19
CA GLY A 98 -27.79 -4.78 13.10
C GLY A 98 -26.30 -5.08 13.31
N ARG A 99 -25.40 -4.17 12.89
CA ARG A 99 -23.96 -4.32 13.18
C ARG A 99 -23.67 -3.87 14.62
N ASN A 100 -22.80 -4.60 15.31
CA ASN A 100 -22.37 -4.24 16.66
C ASN A 100 -21.33 -3.13 16.59
N VAL A 101 -21.75 -1.88 16.75
CA VAL A 101 -20.90 -0.68 16.77
C VAL A 101 -20.86 -0.16 18.19
N SER A 102 -19.70 -0.24 18.85
CA SER A 102 -19.52 0.31 20.19
C SER A 102 -19.46 1.84 20.15
N VAL A 103 -19.75 2.47 21.28
CA VAL A 103 -19.67 3.93 21.43
C VAL A 103 -18.23 4.40 21.27
N GLU A 104 -17.29 3.63 21.82
CA GLU A 104 -15.85 3.90 21.76
C GLU A 104 -15.35 3.87 20.31
N ALA A 105 -15.67 2.82 19.55
CA ALA A 105 -15.29 2.71 18.15
C ALA A 105 -15.86 3.85 17.30
N ARG A 106 -17.12 4.26 17.59
CA ARG A 106 -17.73 5.42 16.93
C ARG A 106 -17.01 6.72 17.26
N SER A 107 -16.68 6.93 18.53
CA SER A 107 -15.96 8.14 18.98
C SER A 107 -14.57 8.22 18.37
N GLU A 108 -13.83 7.10 18.35
CA GLU A 108 -12.50 7.03 17.73
C GLU A 108 -12.56 7.38 16.23
N VAL A 109 -13.52 6.84 15.50
CA VAL A 109 -13.70 7.14 14.06
C VAL A 109 -14.10 8.60 13.84
N VAL A 110 -14.97 9.16 14.67
CA VAL A 110 -15.40 10.57 14.58
C VAL A 110 -14.23 11.51 14.84
N GLU A 111 -13.41 11.23 15.84
CA GLU A 111 -12.23 12.02 16.17
C GLU A 111 -11.15 11.91 15.08
N LEU A 112 -10.78 10.67 14.70
CA LEU A 112 -9.79 10.40 13.68
C LEU A 112 -10.06 11.13 12.36
N LEU A 113 -11.32 11.08 11.92
CA LEU A 113 -11.74 11.64 10.63
C LEU A 113 -12.23 13.09 10.73
N GLU A 114 -12.10 13.72 11.92
CA GLU A 114 -12.56 15.09 12.21
C GLU A 114 -14.01 15.34 11.78
N LEU A 115 -14.89 14.40 12.12
CA LEU A 115 -16.30 14.47 11.73
C LEU A 115 -17.18 15.21 12.72
N GLY A 116 -16.66 15.53 13.92
CA GLY A 116 -17.42 16.20 14.98
C GLY A 116 -18.22 17.42 14.51
N PRO A 117 -17.56 18.43 13.85
CA PRO A 117 -18.25 19.63 13.37
C PRO A 117 -19.24 19.36 12.23
N LEU A 118 -19.23 18.18 11.64
CA LEU A 118 -20.06 17.83 10.49
C LEU A 118 -21.32 17.05 10.85
N LEU A 119 -21.39 16.45 12.06
CA LEU A 119 -22.41 15.45 12.43
C LEU A 119 -23.85 15.86 12.16
N GLY A 120 -24.21 17.13 12.40
CA GLY A 120 -25.56 17.66 12.18
C GLY A 120 -25.82 18.24 10.79
N ARG A 121 -24.81 18.20 9.87
CA ARG A 121 -24.95 18.79 8.53
C ARG A 121 -25.64 17.84 7.55
N SER A 122 -26.23 18.43 6.51
CA SER A 122 -26.76 17.67 5.38
C SER A 122 -25.61 17.16 4.48
N VAL A 123 -25.80 15.98 3.89
CA VAL A 123 -24.86 15.43 2.89
C VAL A 123 -24.63 16.39 1.73
N LYS A 124 -25.64 17.21 1.37
CA LYS A 124 -25.57 18.14 0.25
C LYS A 124 -24.61 19.32 0.49
N ASP A 125 -24.30 19.60 1.75
CA ASP A 125 -23.49 20.75 2.15
C ASP A 125 -22.02 20.37 2.35
N LEU A 126 -21.62 19.14 1.98
CA LEU A 126 -20.26 18.64 2.13
C LEU A 126 -19.39 18.90 0.90
N SER A 127 -18.15 19.28 1.13
CA SER A 127 -17.10 19.17 0.11
C SER A 127 -16.81 17.70 -0.23
N GLY A 128 -16.16 17.45 -1.37
CA GLY A 128 -15.80 16.09 -1.77
C GLY A 128 -14.92 15.37 -0.74
N GLY A 129 -13.98 16.06 -0.12
CA GLY A 129 -13.12 15.50 0.94
C GLY A 129 -13.89 15.21 2.23
N GLU A 130 -14.82 16.07 2.63
CA GLU A 130 -15.70 15.81 3.79
C GLU A 130 -16.59 14.60 3.55
N ALA A 131 -17.21 14.51 2.36
CA ALA A 131 -18.02 13.36 1.98
C ALA A 131 -17.22 12.05 1.98
N GLN A 132 -15.98 12.08 1.51
CA GLN A 132 -15.09 10.90 1.50
C GLN A 132 -14.73 10.46 2.93
N ARG A 133 -14.48 11.40 3.85
CA ARG A 133 -14.27 11.09 5.28
C ARG A 133 -15.46 10.38 5.91
N VAL A 134 -16.67 10.87 5.65
CA VAL A 134 -17.90 10.25 6.16
C VAL A 134 -18.09 8.84 5.56
N SER A 135 -17.82 8.67 4.26
CA SER A 135 -17.89 7.36 3.59
C SER A 135 -16.90 6.35 4.20
N LEU A 136 -15.67 6.78 4.44
CA LEU A 136 -14.65 5.98 5.13
C LEU A 136 -15.11 5.60 6.55
N GLY A 137 -15.60 6.56 7.33
CA GLY A 137 -16.11 6.32 8.68
C GLY A 137 -17.25 5.30 8.70
N ARG A 138 -18.21 5.42 7.79
CA ARG A 138 -19.31 4.46 7.67
C ARG A 138 -18.83 3.05 7.33
N ALA A 139 -17.85 2.91 6.44
CA ALA A 139 -17.29 1.61 6.08
C ALA A 139 -16.53 0.96 7.24
N LEU A 140 -15.74 1.73 7.97
CA LEU A 140 -15.01 1.27 9.16
C LEU A 140 -15.97 0.78 10.26
N LEU A 141 -17.08 1.51 10.48
CA LEU A 141 -18.08 1.14 11.47
C LEU A 141 -18.95 -0.05 11.06
N SER A 142 -18.87 -0.54 9.82
CA SER A 142 -19.66 -1.67 9.38
C SER A 142 -19.20 -3.04 9.90
N ALA A 143 -18.04 -3.12 10.56
CA ALA A 143 -17.41 -4.35 11.07
C ALA A 143 -17.48 -5.51 10.03
N PRO A 144 -16.89 -5.34 8.85
CA PRO A 144 -17.03 -6.28 7.74
C PRO A 144 -16.13 -7.51 7.92
N LYS A 145 -16.41 -8.59 7.17
CA LYS A 145 -15.50 -9.73 7.01
C LYS A 145 -14.42 -9.51 5.94
N CYS A 146 -14.62 -8.55 5.05
CA CYS A 146 -13.67 -8.08 4.05
C CYS A 146 -13.91 -6.60 3.81
N LEU A 147 -12.86 -5.79 3.74
CA LEU A 147 -12.94 -4.36 3.50
C LEU A 147 -12.34 -4.03 2.13
N CYS A 148 -13.15 -3.46 1.24
CA CYS A 148 -12.74 -2.98 -0.07
C CYS A 148 -12.68 -1.46 -0.10
N MET A 149 -11.56 -0.89 -0.49
CA MET A 149 -11.36 0.55 -0.59
C MET A 149 -10.88 0.93 -2.00
N ASP A 150 -11.67 1.75 -2.68
CA ASP A 150 -11.38 2.23 -4.04
C ASP A 150 -10.91 3.68 -4.00
N GLU A 151 -9.59 3.89 -4.02
CA GLU A 151 -8.93 5.21 -3.91
C GLU A 151 -9.43 6.05 -2.72
N PRO A 152 -9.47 5.52 -1.49
CA PRO A 152 -10.19 6.14 -0.37
C PRO A 152 -9.60 7.46 0.10
N LEU A 153 -8.33 7.75 -0.21
CA LEU A 153 -7.62 8.95 0.24
C LEU A 153 -7.41 9.99 -0.88
N SER A 154 -7.87 9.70 -2.12
CA SER A 154 -7.56 10.54 -3.29
C SER A 154 -8.11 11.98 -3.19
N ALA A 155 -9.27 12.16 -2.55
CA ALA A 155 -9.92 13.45 -2.36
C ALA A 155 -9.49 14.22 -1.11
N LEU A 156 -8.56 13.66 -0.30
CA LEU A 156 -8.13 14.24 0.96
C LEU A 156 -6.87 15.09 0.79
N ASP A 157 -6.78 16.17 1.58
CA ASP A 157 -5.56 16.96 1.67
C ASP A 157 -4.41 16.17 2.32
N HIS A 158 -3.18 16.66 2.12
CA HIS A 158 -1.98 15.99 2.59
C HIS A 158 -1.94 15.81 4.11
N GLY A 159 -2.32 16.84 4.88
CA GLY A 159 -2.27 16.78 6.35
C GLY A 159 -3.19 15.72 6.92
N LEU A 160 -4.43 15.65 6.41
CA LEU A 160 -5.40 14.64 6.84
C LEU A 160 -4.99 13.24 6.37
N ARG A 161 -4.46 13.10 5.14
CA ARG A 161 -3.93 11.82 4.64
C ARG A 161 -2.85 11.27 5.57
N GLN A 162 -1.91 12.11 6.02
CA GLN A 162 -0.84 11.71 6.94
C GLN A 162 -1.35 11.25 8.31
N ARG A 163 -2.51 11.72 8.75
CA ARG A 163 -3.14 11.26 10.01
C ARG A 163 -3.94 9.97 9.85
N ILE A 164 -4.54 9.75 8.69
CA ILE A 164 -5.32 8.53 8.43
C ILE A 164 -4.42 7.32 8.15
N LEU A 165 -3.27 7.51 7.49
CA LEU A 165 -2.36 6.41 7.16
C LEU A 165 -1.93 5.59 8.39
N PRO A 166 -1.49 6.16 9.53
CA PRO A 166 -1.17 5.40 10.73
C PRO A 166 -2.35 4.62 11.30
N PHE A 167 -3.58 5.12 11.12
CA PHE A 167 -4.77 4.38 11.52
C PHE A 167 -5.01 3.16 10.62
N LEU A 168 -4.85 3.31 9.31
CA LEU A 168 -4.94 2.18 8.37
C LEU A 168 -3.87 1.13 8.63
N GLU A 169 -2.66 1.55 9.04
CA GLU A 169 -1.60 0.65 9.47
C GLU A 169 -2.00 -0.13 10.73
N ARG A 170 -2.44 0.56 11.78
CA ARG A 170 -2.92 -0.10 12.99
C ARG A 170 -4.08 -1.05 12.70
N MET A 171 -5.03 -0.63 11.86
CA MET A 171 -6.14 -1.46 11.45
C MET A 171 -5.65 -2.72 10.72
N ARG A 172 -4.71 -2.59 9.78
CA ARG A 172 -4.06 -3.72 9.09
C ARG A 172 -3.44 -4.69 10.10
N ASP A 173 -2.69 -4.18 11.08
CA ASP A 173 -1.92 -4.99 12.02
C ASP A 173 -2.81 -5.65 13.10
N GLN A 174 -3.93 -5.00 13.46
CA GLN A 174 -4.82 -5.47 14.53
C GLN A 174 -5.99 -6.32 14.02
N THR A 175 -6.42 -6.13 12.76
CA THR A 175 -7.55 -6.87 12.22
C THR A 175 -7.09 -8.17 11.57
N ARG A 176 -7.96 -9.19 11.64
CA ARG A 176 -7.74 -10.48 10.98
C ARG A 176 -8.56 -10.64 9.70
N ILE A 177 -9.04 -9.51 9.15
CA ILE A 177 -9.81 -9.51 7.91
C ILE A 177 -8.92 -9.13 6.72
N PRO A 178 -9.22 -9.62 5.50
CA PRO A 178 -8.60 -9.11 4.30
C PRO A 178 -9.08 -7.69 4.01
N ILE A 179 -8.12 -6.79 3.75
CA ILE A 179 -8.36 -5.44 3.28
C ILE A 179 -7.84 -5.37 1.84
N VAL A 180 -8.72 -5.06 0.91
CA VAL A 180 -8.36 -4.87 -0.51
C VAL A 180 -8.39 -3.38 -0.82
N TYR A 181 -7.24 -2.83 -1.14
CA TYR A 181 -7.01 -1.39 -1.27
C TYR A 181 -6.57 -1.06 -2.70
N VAL A 182 -7.30 -0.23 -3.38
CA VAL A 182 -6.91 0.31 -4.69
C VAL A 182 -6.33 1.69 -4.50
N THR A 183 -5.14 1.91 -5.03
CA THR A 183 -4.50 3.22 -5.10
C THR A 183 -3.63 3.34 -6.34
N HIS A 184 -3.37 4.56 -6.76
CA HIS A 184 -2.35 4.91 -7.75
C HIS A 184 -1.13 5.61 -7.11
N ASP A 185 -1.17 5.83 -5.78
CA ASP A 185 -0.08 6.44 -5.03
C ASP A 185 0.93 5.37 -4.58
N ALA A 186 2.17 5.50 -5.08
CA ALA A 186 3.25 4.58 -4.76
C ALA A 186 3.68 4.63 -3.29
N SER A 187 3.50 5.77 -2.63
CA SER A 187 3.86 5.94 -1.21
C SER A 187 2.85 5.23 -0.32
N GLU A 188 1.55 5.38 -0.60
CA GLU A 188 0.49 4.62 0.09
C GLU A 188 0.70 3.12 -0.07
N MET A 189 0.94 2.66 -1.32
CA MET A 189 1.18 1.25 -1.60
C MET A 189 2.37 0.71 -0.80
N ALA A 190 3.51 1.38 -0.86
CA ALA A 190 4.71 0.92 -0.18
C ALA A 190 4.59 0.91 1.36
N ARG A 191 3.80 1.84 1.89
CA ARG A 191 3.56 1.98 3.32
C ARG A 191 2.55 0.96 3.85
N LEU A 192 1.46 0.74 3.11
CA LEU A 192 0.33 -0.04 3.59
C LEU A 192 0.37 -1.52 3.17
N ALA A 193 0.92 -1.84 1.98
CA ALA A 193 0.75 -3.17 1.40
C ALA A 193 1.54 -4.26 2.12
N ASP A 194 0.88 -5.33 2.52
CA ASP A 194 1.51 -6.63 2.82
C ASP A 194 1.68 -7.43 1.54
N HIS A 195 0.64 -7.40 0.68
CA HIS A 195 0.63 -8.02 -0.63
C HIS A 195 0.32 -6.99 -1.71
N ILE A 196 0.84 -7.20 -2.90
CA ILE A 196 0.56 -6.39 -4.08
C ILE A 196 0.07 -7.28 -5.20
N VAL A 197 -0.98 -6.82 -5.87
CA VAL A 197 -1.51 -7.42 -7.09
C VAL A 197 -1.41 -6.39 -8.20
N LEU A 198 -0.65 -6.69 -9.23
CA LEU A 198 -0.49 -5.84 -10.39
C LEU A 198 -1.50 -6.24 -11.47
N MET A 199 -2.25 -5.25 -11.93
CA MET A 199 -3.25 -5.44 -12.99
C MET A 199 -2.91 -4.62 -14.23
N GLN A 200 -3.10 -5.23 -15.39
CA GLN A 200 -2.96 -4.57 -16.69
C GLN A 200 -3.97 -5.17 -17.69
N ASN A 201 -4.65 -4.32 -18.44
CA ASN A 201 -5.60 -4.73 -19.49
C ASN A 201 -6.63 -5.78 -19.04
N GLY A 202 -7.20 -5.61 -17.85
CA GLY A 202 -8.20 -6.54 -17.30
C GLY A 202 -7.62 -7.84 -16.72
N GLN A 203 -6.30 -7.98 -16.65
CA GLN A 203 -5.65 -9.22 -16.17
C GLN A 203 -4.80 -8.98 -14.94
N THR A 204 -4.76 -9.97 -14.05
CA THR A 204 -3.73 -10.05 -13.01
C THR A 204 -2.42 -10.51 -13.64
N VAL A 205 -1.40 -9.63 -13.63
CA VAL A 205 -0.10 -9.90 -14.26
C VAL A 205 0.89 -10.47 -13.26
N MET A 206 0.86 -9.97 -12.02
CA MET A 206 1.78 -10.39 -10.96
C MET A 206 1.10 -10.21 -9.60
N SER A 207 1.39 -11.09 -8.67
CA SER A 207 0.95 -10.98 -7.28
C SER A 207 1.98 -11.60 -6.34
N GLY A 208 2.12 -11.05 -5.13
CA GLY A 208 3.05 -11.54 -4.12
C GLY A 208 3.24 -10.57 -2.97
N LEU A 209 4.21 -10.85 -2.11
CA LEU A 209 4.59 -9.96 -1.01
C LEU A 209 5.04 -8.58 -1.53
N ALA A 210 4.70 -7.53 -0.82
CA ALA A 210 5.09 -6.17 -1.22
C ALA A 210 6.61 -6.02 -1.39
N SER A 211 7.40 -6.64 -0.51
CA SER A 211 8.86 -6.65 -0.59
C SER A 211 9.39 -7.30 -1.87
N GLU A 212 8.73 -8.36 -2.34
CA GLU A 212 9.11 -9.08 -3.56
C GLU A 212 8.71 -8.30 -4.82
N ILE A 213 7.48 -7.81 -4.86
CA ILE A 213 6.94 -7.11 -6.03
C ILE A 213 7.67 -5.77 -6.26
N LEU A 214 7.90 -4.98 -5.19
CA LEU A 214 8.54 -3.67 -5.29
C LEU A 214 10.04 -3.77 -5.65
N SER A 215 10.70 -4.87 -5.29
CA SER A 215 12.09 -5.16 -5.64
C SER A 215 12.25 -5.99 -6.92
N ASN A 216 11.13 -6.29 -7.61
CA ASN A 216 11.16 -7.06 -8.86
C ASN A 216 11.28 -6.13 -10.07
N PRO A 217 12.36 -6.20 -10.84
CA PRO A 217 12.53 -5.39 -12.05
C PRO A 217 11.42 -5.60 -13.09
N ALA A 218 10.84 -6.80 -13.18
CA ALA A 218 9.76 -7.11 -14.13
C ALA A 218 8.44 -6.40 -13.78
N ALA A 219 8.26 -5.95 -12.53
CA ALA A 219 7.11 -5.18 -12.10
C ALA A 219 7.19 -3.69 -12.51
N VAL A 220 8.39 -3.17 -12.79
CA VAL A 220 8.65 -1.75 -13.06
C VAL A 220 7.82 -1.16 -14.21
N PRO A 221 7.55 -1.86 -15.32
CA PRO A 221 6.70 -1.33 -16.40
C PRO A 221 5.29 -0.95 -15.94
N ILE A 222 4.76 -1.65 -14.92
CA ILE A 222 3.42 -1.40 -14.38
C ILE A 222 3.48 -0.47 -13.16
N LEU A 223 4.41 -0.71 -12.25
CA LEU A 223 4.61 0.11 -11.05
C LEU A 223 5.06 1.54 -11.36
N GLY A 224 5.80 1.70 -12.44
CA GLY A 224 6.57 2.90 -12.69
C GLY A 224 7.86 2.95 -11.87
N VAL A 225 8.81 3.74 -12.37
CA VAL A 225 10.16 3.84 -11.78
C VAL A 225 10.15 4.41 -10.35
N ARG A 226 9.20 5.30 -10.06
CA ARG A 226 9.09 5.95 -8.73
C ARG A 226 8.61 5.00 -7.65
N ALA A 227 7.81 3.99 -8.00
CA ALA A 227 7.32 2.99 -7.06
C ALA A 227 8.38 1.91 -6.78
N ALA A 228 9.23 1.61 -7.77
CA ALA A 228 10.25 0.58 -7.66
C ALA A 228 11.28 0.92 -6.56
N GLY A 229 11.68 -0.11 -5.80
CA GLY A 229 12.61 0.04 -4.70
C GLY A 229 12.59 -1.16 -3.77
N ALA A 230 13.00 -0.95 -2.52
CA ALA A 230 12.89 -1.95 -1.47
C ALA A 230 11.92 -1.47 -0.39
N VAL A 231 11.12 -2.39 0.12
CA VAL A 231 10.39 -2.23 1.38
C VAL A 231 10.96 -3.26 2.35
N ILE A 232 11.48 -2.79 3.46
CA ILE A 232 12.18 -3.62 4.44
C ILE A 232 11.58 -3.41 5.83
N SER A 233 11.50 -4.48 6.60
CA SER A 233 11.19 -4.38 8.02
C SER A 233 12.50 -4.17 8.77
N VAL A 234 12.54 -3.17 9.62
CA VAL A 234 13.71 -2.81 10.42
C VAL A 234 13.30 -2.63 11.88
N LYS A 235 14.20 -2.94 12.78
CA LYS A 235 14.00 -2.77 14.23
C LYS A 235 14.72 -1.51 14.72
N THR A 236 14.01 -0.66 15.45
CA THR A 236 14.61 0.54 16.04
C THR A 236 15.57 0.19 17.17
N LEU A 237 16.77 0.76 17.11
CA LEU A 237 17.82 0.57 18.12
C LEU A 237 17.91 1.76 19.10
N GLY A 238 17.37 2.91 18.71
CA GLY A 238 17.41 4.16 19.46
C GLY A 238 18.22 5.23 18.76
N LEU A 239 18.45 6.33 19.48
CA LEU A 239 19.20 7.47 18.99
C LEU A 239 20.70 7.14 18.98
N ASP A 240 21.34 7.32 17.85
CA ASP A 240 22.79 7.26 17.73
C ASP A 240 23.42 8.52 18.31
N ALA A 241 24.28 8.37 19.31
CA ALA A 241 24.83 9.47 20.09
C ALA A 241 25.77 10.38 19.29
N GLU A 242 26.40 9.86 18.23
CA GLU A 242 27.36 10.61 17.41
C GLU A 242 26.65 11.45 16.36
N THR A 243 25.63 10.89 15.74
CA THR A 243 24.95 11.53 14.59
C THR A 243 23.67 12.25 14.95
N GLY A 244 23.06 11.94 16.11
CA GLY A 244 21.72 12.42 16.47
C GLY A 244 20.60 11.84 15.62
N LEU A 245 20.85 10.77 14.86
CA LEU A 245 19.89 10.07 14.02
C LEU A 245 19.39 8.80 14.69
N THR A 246 18.22 8.33 14.28
CA THR A 246 17.69 7.05 14.76
C THR A 246 18.41 5.90 14.05
N ALA A 247 19.08 5.05 14.80
CA ALA A 247 19.67 3.81 14.31
C ALA A 247 18.60 2.72 14.22
N VAL A 248 18.58 1.99 13.09
CA VAL A 248 17.70 0.84 12.88
C VAL A 248 18.48 -0.33 12.32
N ALA A 249 18.07 -1.56 12.68
CA ALA A 249 18.71 -2.80 12.25
C ALA A 249 17.82 -3.58 11.28
N PHE A 250 18.45 -4.24 10.30
CA PHE A 250 17.85 -5.24 9.42
C PHE A 250 18.83 -6.37 9.14
N SER A 251 18.45 -7.40 8.39
CA SER A 251 19.30 -8.57 8.10
C SER A 251 20.63 -8.24 7.41
N GLY A 252 20.73 -7.10 6.74
CA GLY A 252 21.93 -6.65 6.02
C GLY A 252 22.81 -5.65 6.77
N GLY A 253 22.46 -5.27 8.01
CA GLY A 253 23.22 -4.31 8.80
C GLY A 253 22.38 -3.25 9.49
N GLN A 254 22.91 -2.04 9.58
CA GLN A 254 22.24 -0.90 10.20
C GLN A 254 22.04 0.24 9.21
N LEU A 255 20.98 1.03 9.44
CA LEU A 255 20.70 2.28 8.76
C LEU A 255 20.48 3.39 9.78
N LEU A 256 20.84 4.60 9.39
CA LEU A 256 20.60 5.83 10.13
C LEU A 256 19.48 6.61 9.44
N LEU A 257 18.43 6.90 10.18
CA LEU A 257 17.23 7.61 9.71
C LEU A 257 17.18 9.01 10.33
N PRO A 258 16.53 10.00 9.70
CA PRO A 258 16.20 11.23 10.36
C PRO A 258 15.43 10.95 11.64
N ASP A 259 15.43 11.92 12.56
CA ASP A 259 14.74 11.79 13.84
C ASP A 259 13.31 11.30 13.65
N THR A 260 13.09 10.11 14.11
CA THR A 260 11.80 9.46 14.14
C THR A 260 11.56 9.14 15.61
N SER A 261 10.51 9.69 16.21
CA SER A 261 10.11 9.48 17.61
C SER A 261 9.76 8.01 17.92
N HIS A 262 10.58 7.07 17.43
CA HIS A 262 10.30 5.65 17.53
C HIS A 262 10.82 5.04 18.83
N ILE A 263 9.95 4.28 19.47
CA ILE A 263 10.27 3.50 20.65
C ILE A 263 11.30 2.43 20.28
N VAL A 264 12.36 2.30 21.07
CA VAL A 264 13.39 1.27 20.91
C VAL A 264 12.79 -0.13 20.90
N GLY A 265 13.25 -0.97 19.98
CA GLY A 265 12.79 -2.35 19.84
C GLY A 265 11.52 -2.52 18.98
N ARG A 266 10.95 -1.44 18.48
CA ARG A 266 9.78 -1.49 17.59
C ARG A 266 10.19 -1.88 16.17
N ASP A 267 9.39 -2.73 15.56
CA ASP A 267 9.49 -3.04 14.13
C ASP A 267 8.79 -1.93 13.35
N ILE A 268 9.48 -1.36 12.37
CA ILE A 268 8.96 -0.36 11.45
C ILE A 268 9.21 -0.79 10.02
N ARG A 269 8.35 -0.37 9.12
CA ARG A 269 8.49 -0.63 7.69
C ARG A 269 9.14 0.58 7.02
N LEU A 270 10.20 0.34 6.26
CA LEU A 270 10.99 1.37 5.61
C LEU A 270 11.01 1.18 4.11
N ARG A 271 10.70 2.24 3.37
CA ARG A 271 10.80 2.27 1.92
C ARG A 271 12.08 2.95 1.48
N ILE A 272 12.79 2.34 0.52
CA ILE A 272 13.97 2.90 -0.14
C ILE A 272 13.71 2.88 -1.65
N ALA A 273 13.53 4.05 -2.25
CA ALA A 273 13.26 4.12 -3.68
C ALA A 273 14.51 3.82 -4.51
N ALA A 274 14.37 3.11 -5.61
CA ALA A 274 15.49 2.70 -6.46
C ALA A 274 16.31 3.89 -7.00
N GLN A 275 15.69 5.04 -7.18
CA GLN A 275 16.33 6.26 -7.66
C GLN A 275 17.20 6.95 -6.60
N ASP A 276 16.99 6.65 -5.30
CA ASP A 276 17.69 7.29 -4.19
C ASP A 276 18.96 6.51 -3.79
N ILE A 277 19.23 5.39 -4.48
CA ILE A 277 20.41 4.56 -4.26
C ILE A 277 21.49 4.91 -5.28
N VAL A 278 22.65 5.34 -4.77
CA VAL A 278 23.85 5.53 -5.56
C VAL A 278 24.74 4.28 -5.42
N LEU A 279 25.30 3.79 -6.53
CA LEU A 279 26.16 2.61 -6.53
C LEU A 279 27.64 3.00 -6.66
N ALA A 280 28.52 2.32 -5.91
CA ALA A 280 29.98 2.46 -6.00
C ALA A 280 30.66 1.08 -6.01
N LYS A 281 31.75 0.91 -6.75
CA LYS A 281 32.53 -0.34 -6.81
C LYS A 281 33.40 -0.52 -5.56
N GLU A 282 33.86 0.59 -5.00
CA GLU A 282 34.67 0.64 -3.79
C GLU A 282 33.92 1.36 -2.68
N ARG A 283 34.31 1.11 -1.43
CA ARG A 283 33.72 1.81 -0.29
C ARG A 283 34.09 3.30 -0.37
N PRO A 284 33.10 4.18 -0.56
CA PRO A 284 33.39 5.59 -0.69
C PRO A 284 33.84 6.19 0.65
N ARG A 285 34.65 7.27 0.58
CA ARG A 285 35.13 8.04 1.72
C ARG A 285 34.70 9.50 1.57
N ALA A 286 34.63 10.22 2.69
CA ALA A 286 34.32 11.65 2.71
C ALA A 286 33.00 12.01 1.99
N LEU A 287 31.91 11.32 2.32
CA LEU A 287 30.55 11.57 1.82
C LEU A 287 29.65 12.13 2.91
N SER A 288 28.70 12.97 2.50
CA SER A 288 27.59 13.41 3.35
C SER A 288 26.49 12.34 3.53
N ALA A 289 26.54 11.25 2.77
CA ALA A 289 25.61 10.12 2.90
C ALA A 289 26.16 9.13 3.93
N LEU A 290 25.39 8.88 5.00
CA LEU A 290 25.83 8.08 6.13
C LEU A 290 25.59 6.58 5.92
N ASN A 291 24.56 6.20 5.15
CA ASN A 291 24.22 4.80 4.92
C ASN A 291 25.01 4.24 3.73
N VAL A 292 25.96 3.37 4.01
CA VAL A 292 26.77 2.67 3.01
C VAL A 292 26.64 1.16 3.23
N LEU A 293 25.86 0.51 2.40
CA LEU A 293 25.54 -0.90 2.46
C LEU A 293 26.43 -1.69 1.50
N LYS A 294 27.00 -2.80 1.95
CA LYS A 294 27.79 -3.71 1.09
C LYS A 294 26.87 -4.81 0.56
N GLY A 295 26.75 -4.91 -0.75
CA GLY A 295 25.88 -5.88 -1.39
C GLY A 295 26.56 -6.64 -2.53
N ILE A 296 25.80 -7.55 -3.14
CA ILE A 296 26.20 -8.36 -4.29
C ILE A 296 25.14 -8.19 -5.39
N ILE A 297 25.55 -7.87 -6.60
CA ILE A 297 24.66 -7.72 -7.75
C ILE A 297 24.07 -9.08 -8.11
N THR A 298 22.73 -9.16 -8.18
CA THR A 298 21.96 -10.37 -8.51
C THR A 298 21.26 -10.29 -9.87
N GLY A 299 21.12 -9.10 -10.44
CA GLY A 299 20.45 -8.96 -11.72
C GLY A 299 20.57 -7.56 -12.34
N PHE A 300 20.32 -7.53 -13.65
CA PHE A 300 20.17 -6.30 -14.43
C PHE A 300 18.89 -6.34 -15.23
N HIS A 301 18.18 -5.23 -15.28
CA HIS A 301 17.02 -5.10 -16.15
C HIS A 301 17.08 -3.77 -16.89
N ARG A 302 17.05 -3.83 -18.23
CA ARG A 302 17.01 -2.61 -19.06
C ARG A 302 15.58 -2.11 -19.13
N GLY A 303 15.36 -0.86 -18.72
CA GLY A 303 14.09 -0.17 -18.89
C GLY A 303 13.87 0.30 -20.34
N GLN A 304 12.66 0.78 -20.62
CA GLN A 304 12.32 1.34 -21.94
C GLN A 304 13.10 2.62 -22.31
N ASN A 305 13.64 3.33 -21.31
CA ASN A 305 14.47 4.52 -21.48
C ASN A 305 15.93 4.20 -21.09
N SER A 306 16.86 5.12 -21.27
CA SER A 306 18.31 4.98 -21.00
C SER A 306 18.69 4.52 -19.57
N GLY A 307 17.74 4.09 -18.77
CA GLY A 307 17.92 3.60 -17.39
C GLY A 307 18.09 2.08 -17.31
N VAL A 308 18.92 1.64 -16.36
CA VAL A 308 19.10 0.25 -15.97
C VAL A 308 18.72 0.10 -14.51
N MET A 309 17.89 -0.89 -14.19
CA MET A 309 17.65 -1.35 -12.83
C MET A 309 18.73 -2.39 -12.50
N VAL A 310 19.47 -2.13 -11.44
CA VAL A 310 20.45 -3.05 -10.87
C VAL A 310 19.84 -3.65 -9.63
N GLN A 311 19.61 -4.96 -9.65
CA GLN A 311 19.16 -5.70 -8.48
C GLN A 311 20.38 -6.21 -7.71
N PHE A 312 20.37 -6.06 -6.41
CA PHE A 312 21.44 -6.51 -5.54
C PHE A 312 20.91 -6.95 -4.17
N LYS A 313 21.67 -7.82 -3.50
CA LYS A 313 21.36 -8.29 -2.14
C LYS A 313 22.30 -7.67 -1.12
N VAL A 314 21.74 -7.31 0.04
CA VAL A 314 22.46 -6.94 1.27
C VAL A 314 21.91 -7.81 2.38
N GLY A 315 22.70 -8.77 2.87
CA GLY A 315 22.17 -9.87 3.67
C GLY A 315 21.13 -10.66 2.87
N ASP A 316 19.95 -10.88 3.44
CA ASP A 316 18.83 -11.55 2.75
C ASP A 316 17.90 -10.58 2.02
N THR A 317 18.11 -9.29 2.17
CA THR A 317 17.24 -8.25 1.61
C THR A 317 17.62 -7.91 0.17
N VAL A 318 16.63 -7.87 -0.71
CA VAL A 318 16.78 -7.50 -2.11
C VAL A 318 16.50 -6.02 -2.30
N PHE A 319 17.40 -5.33 -2.98
CA PHE A 319 17.30 -3.92 -3.33
C PHE A 319 17.32 -3.73 -4.84
N LEU A 320 16.74 -2.62 -5.29
CA LEU A 320 16.89 -2.11 -6.65
C LEU A 320 17.56 -0.75 -6.61
N ALA A 321 18.55 -0.54 -7.48
CA ALA A 321 19.08 0.79 -7.79
C ALA A 321 18.80 1.13 -9.25
N ARG A 322 18.38 2.36 -9.51
CA ARG A 322 18.20 2.89 -10.85
C ARG A 322 19.39 3.75 -11.25
N ILE A 323 20.12 3.33 -12.26
CA ILE A 323 21.25 4.08 -12.84
C ILE A 323 21.09 4.25 -14.34
N THR A 324 21.88 5.12 -14.96
CA THR A 324 21.89 5.23 -16.42
C THR A 324 22.62 4.04 -17.06
N ALA A 325 22.24 3.66 -18.28
CA ALA A 325 22.94 2.63 -19.03
C ALA A 325 24.43 2.99 -19.25
N TYR A 326 24.71 4.29 -19.43
CA TYR A 326 26.07 4.79 -19.50
C TYR A 326 26.86 4.52 -18.23
N SER A 327 26.27 4.81 -17.05
CA SER A 327 26.92 4.55 -15.76
C SER A 327 27.18 3.06 -15.55
N ALA A 328 26.20 2.20 -15.85
CA ALA A 328 26.38 0.75 -15.76
C ALA A 328 27.54 0.26 -16.62
N LYS A 329 27.63 0.74 -17.88
CA LYS A 329 28.71 0.40 -18.80
C LYS A 329 30.07 0.95 -18.34
N LYS A 330 30.13 2.25 -17.95
CA LYS A 330 31.36 2.90 -17.47
C LYS A 330 31.92 2.23 -16.22
N MET A 331 31.05 1.81 -15.32
CA MET A 331 31.44 1.07 -14.11
C MET A 331 31.80 -0.39 -14.38
N GLY A 332 31.46 -0.93 -15.54
CA GLY A 332 31.70 -2.34 -15.87
C GLY A 332 31.03 -3.28 -14.87
N LEU A 333 29.75 -3.01 -14.55
CA LEU A 333 29.02 -3.82 -13.57
C LEU A 333 28.67 -5.18 -14.16
N VAL A 334 28.91 -6.25 -13.36
CA VAL A 334 28.64 -7.64 -13.75
C VAL A 334 27.90 -8.39 -12.63
N LEU A 335 27.25 -9.50 -12.97
CA LEU A 335 26.59 -10.37 -11.99
C LEU A 335 27.60 -10.90 -10.95
N ASN A 336 27.11 -11.11 -9.74
CA ASN A 336 27.90 -11.58 -8.59
C ASN A 336 29.02 -10.63 -8.14
N GLN A 337 29.08 -9.43 -8.69
CA GLN A 337 30.04 -8.41 -8.27
C GLN A 337 29.63 -7.81 -6.92
N LYS A 338 30.64 -7.64 -6.03
CA LYS A 338 30.49 -6.84 -4.82
C LYS A 338 30.31 -5.37 -5.18
N ILE A 339 29.40 -4.71 -4.49
CA ILE A 339 29.05 -3.31 -4.71
C ILE A 339 28.73 -2.62 -3.38
N PHE A 340 28.88 -1.31 -3.34
CA PHE A 340 28.43 -0.48 -2.23
C PHE A 340 27.23 0.36 -2.70
N ALA A 341 26.13 0.27 -1.94
CA ALA A 341 24.93 1.06 -2.14
C ALA A 341 24.93 2.19 -1.10
N ILE A 342 24.83 3.41 -1.57
CA ILE A 342 24.87 4.63 -0.76
C ILE A 342 23.47 5.22 -0.74
N VAL A 343 22.93 5.46 0.47
CA VAL A 343 21.61 6.07 0.68
C VAL A 343 21.78 7.24 1.67
N LYS A 344 21.29 8.40 1.29
CA LYS A 344 21.27 9.55 2.22
C LYS A 344 20.25 9.28 3.34
N ALA A 345 20.57 9.67 4.58
CA ALA A 345 19.59 9.63 5.66
C ALA A 345 18.33 10.46 5.33
N SER A 346 18.51 11.61 4.66
CA SER A 346 17.39 12.45 4.19
C SER A 346 16.56 11.89 3.04
N ALA A 347 16.95 10.75 2.44
CA ALA A 347 16.14 10.06 1.45
C ALA A 347 15.01 9.22 2.08
N PHE A 348 15.07 9.01 3.38
CA PHE A 348 13.99 8.35 4.11
C PHE A 348 12.91 9.39 4.44
N ASP A 349 11.84 9.36 3.66
CA ASP A 349 10.68 10.20 3.92
C ASP A 349 9.97 9.70 5.20
N PRO A 350 9.76 10.55 6.21
CA PRO A 350 8.94 10.19 7.37
C PRO A 350 7.55 9.66 6.98
N ALA A 351 6.98 10.15 5.88
CA ALA A 351 5.74 9.65 5.31
C ALA A 351 5.84 8.24 4.69
N GLY A 352 7.05 7.79 4.40
CA GLY A 352 7.35 6.43 3.89
C GLY A 352 7.77 5.45 4.98
N ILE A 353 7.76 5.88 6.24
CA ILE A 353 8.05 5.03 7.41
C ILE A 353 6.72 4.58 7.99
N GLY A 354 6.38 3.30 7.82
CA GLY A 354 5.21 2.66 8.41
C GLY A 354 5.48 2.28 9.87
N THR A 355 4.45 2.31 10.69
CA THR A 355 4.52 1.91 12.11
C THR A 355 4.04 0.50 12.31
#